data_08193d11dacef06556d9542d9770aead
#
_entry.id   08193d11dacef06556d9542d9770aead
#
_cell.length_a   1.000
_cell.length_b   1.000
_cell.length_c   1.000
_cell.angle_alpha   90.00
_cell.angle_beta   90.00
_cell.angle_gamma   90.00
#
_symmetry.space_group_name_H-M   'P 1'
#
loop_
_entity.id
_entity.type
_entity.pdbx_description
1 polymer ?
#
loop_
_entity_poly.entity_id
_entity_poly.type
_entity_poly.pdbx_seq_one_letter_code
_entity_poly.pdbx_strand_id
1 'polypeptide(L)'
;MDGTSLDASSVLITGATGFLGRHCLNALTQRFGQVHAVAHREPIVAADSVIKHEVNLLDPAAVDHLIDQTRPSHLLHLAWVNAHGTFWRSAENLRWLEASLHLVQKFTECGGQRLVTAGSCAEYRYDQGTCHEDRTPLAPDSFYGQCKQSMQSLIESYAREQQLSYAHSRIFHLYGPHENPLRFVPTVIRSLLHTSHSKCSDGHQIRDYLYVEDAADAHTQLLCSDYQGCVNIGSGLPVSLRQLASTIQSLVGRSANLIEFGRIPRRDNEPTVLLADTRRISREIGWVPHWDLNAGLFHTIQWWKDQEMQCTSPPPAPAAA
;
A
#
# COMPACT_ATOMS: atom_id res chain seq x y z
N MET A 1 -4.77 -17.07 -18.32
CA MET A 1 -4.40 -18.11 -17.34
C MET A 1 -5.56 -18.25 -16.39
N ASP A 2 -6.09 -19.46 -16.29
CA ASP A 2 -7.24 -19.76 -15.44
C ASP A 2 -6.88 -19.43 -13.99
N GLY A 3 -7.54 -18.41 -13.43
CA GLY A 3 -7.36 -18.05 -12.04
C GLY A 3 -7.85 -19.21 -11.18
N THR A 4 -6.92 -19.98 -10.63
CA THR A 4 -7.24 -21.03 -9.67
C THR A 4 -8.02 -20.40 -8.52
N SER A 5 -9.31 -20.73 -8.41
CA SER A 5 -10.12 -20.40 -7.25
C SER A 5 -9.59 -21.19 -6.05
N LEU A 6 -9.38 -20.50 -4.95
CA LEU A 6 -8.98 -21.06 -3.65
C LEU A 6 -10.21 -21.24 -2.73
N ASP A 7 -11.32 -21.72 -3.29
CA ASP A 7 -12.62 -21.82 -2.61
C ASP A 7 -12.59 -22.57 -1.27
N ALA A 8 -11.65 -23.51 -1.09
CA ALA A 8 -11.46 -24.22 0.17
C ALA A 8 -10.46 -23.51 1.13
N SER A 9 -9.87 -22.40 0.70
CA SER A 9 -8.83 -21.69 1.44
C SER A 9 -9.37 -20.44 2.13
N SER A 10 -8.77 -20.11 3.27
CA SER A 10 -9.06 -18.89 4.03
C SER A 10 -7.87 -17.95 4.00
N VAL A 11 -8.15 -16.64 3.89
CA VAL A 11 -7.14 -15.60 3.96
C VAL A 11 -7.40 -14.65 5.11
N LEU A 12 -6.34 -14.30 5.83
CA LEU A 12 -6.33 -13.19 6.79
C LEU A 12 -5.62 -12.00 6.14
N ILE A 13 -6.31 -10.85 6.09
CA ILE A 13 -5.69 -9.59 5.68
C ILE A 13 -5.59 -8.65 6.88
N THR A 14 -4.38 -8.16 7.16
CA THR A 14 -4.15 -7.11 8.15
C THR A 14 -4.01 -5.75 7.49
N GLY A 15 -4.36 -4.68 8.20
CA GLY A 15 -4.39 -3.33 7.61
C GLY A 15 -5.53 -3.14 6.60
N ALA A 16 -6.62 -3.88 6.76
CA ALA A 16 -7.77 -3.90 5.85
C ALA A 16 -8.48 -2.53 5.71
N THR A 17 -8.38 -1.65 6.70
CA THR A 17 -8.92 -0.28 6.65
C THR A 17 -7.93 0.74 6.08
N GLY A 18 -6.66 0.34 5.90
CA GLY A 18 -5.62 1.18 5.32
C GLY A 18 -5.84 1.48 3.84
N PHE A 19 -5.04 2.41 3.30
CA PHE A 19 -5.13 2.86 1.91
C PHE A 19 -5.09 1.69 0.91
N LEU A 20 -4.11 0.79 0.99
CA LEU A 20 -4.01 -0.37 0.11
C LEU A 20 -5.00 -1.48 0.51
N GLY A 21 -5.12 -1.78 1.80
CA GLY A 21 -5.86 -2.94 2.27
C GLY A 21 -7.33 -2.95 1.88
N ARG A 22 -8.00 -1.79 1.92
CA ARG A 22 -9.42 -1.67 1.52
C ARG A 22 -9.66 -2.03 0.04
N HIS A 23 -8.70 -1.74 -0.84
CA HIS A 23 -8.77 -2.10 -2.26
C HIS A 23 -8.51 -3.59 -2.50
N CYS A 24 -7.79 -4.29 -1.59
CA CYS A 24 -7.58 -5.73 -1.70
C CYS A 24 -8.84 -6.55 -1.38
N LEU A 25 -9.75 -6.05 -0.54
CA LEU A 25 -10.86 -6.85 -0.01
C LEU A 25 -11.74 -7.45 -1.12
N ASN A 26 -12.11 -6.66 -2.11
CA ASN A 26 -12.96 -7.14 -3.21
C ASN A 26 -12.26 -8.22 -4.06
N ALA A 27 -10.99 -8.04 -4.38
CA ALA A 27 -10.22 -9.02 -5.15
C ALA A 27 -10.02 -10.33 -4.36
N LEU A 28 -9.82 -10.24 -3.04
CA LEU A 28 -9.69 -11.42 -2.18
C LEU A 28 -11.00 -12.22 -2.09
N THR A 29 -12.17 -11.57 -1.99
CA THR A 29 -13.46 -12.28 -1.96
C THR A 29 -13.80 -13.01 -3.25
N GLN A 30 -13.17 -12.66 -4.36
CA GLN A 30 -13.30 -13.37 -5.63
C GLN A 30 -12.38 -14.59 -5.75
N ARG A 31 -11.43 -14.76 -4.86
CA ARG A 31 -10.38 -15.79 -4.93
C ARG A 31 -10.44 -16.78 -3.77
N PHE A 32 -10.88 -16.37 -2.59
CA PHE A 32 -10.88 -17.16 -1.38
C PHE A 32 -12.29 -17.42 -0.88
N GLY A 33 -12.54 -18.63 -0.40
CA GLY A 33 -13.83 -19.01 0.19
C GLY A 33 -14.13 -18.30 1.49
N GLN A 34 -13.09 -17.92 2.25
CA GLN A 34 -13.24 -17.14 3.49
C GLN A 34 -12.21 -16.00 3.53
N VAL A 35 -12.68 -14.77 3.76
CA VAL A 35 -11.83 -13.58 3.92
C VAL A 35 -12.02 -13.00 5.31
N HIS A 36 -10.98 -13.08 6.13
CA HIS A 36 -10.89 -12.48 7.46
C HIS A 36 -10.15 -11.16 7.37
N ALA A 37 -10.81 -10.05 7.70
CA ALA A 37 -10.23 -8.72 7.63
C ALA A 37 -10.00 -8.13 9.02
N VAL A 38 -8.78 -7.66 9.30
CA VAL A 38 -8.41 -7.10 10.60
C VAL A 38 -8.34 -5.58 10.54
N ALA A 39 -9.04 -4.94 11.45
CA ALA A 39 -8.95 -3.52 11.77
C ALA A 39 -8.76 -3.30 13.27
N HIS A 40 -8.36 -2.10 13.68
CA HIS A 40 -8.23 -1.78 15.11
C HIS A 40 -9.13 -0.61 15.53
N ARG A 41 -9.23 0.45 14.76
CA ARG A 41 -9.96 1.67 15.15
C ARG A 41 -11.03 2.09 14.16
N GLU A 42 -10.81 1.82 12.89
CA GLU A 42 -11.74 2.21 11.84
C GLU A 42 -12.60 1.02 11.42
N PRO A 43 -13.90 1.23 11.19
CA PRO A 43 -14.78 0.16 10.74
C PRO A 43 -14.37 -0.30 9.33
N ILE A 44 -14.44 -1.60 9.11
CA ILE A 44 -14.21 -2.19 7.78
C ILE A 44 -15.48 -1.99 6.94
N VAL A 45 -15.34 -1.24 5.87
CA VAL A 45 -16.37 -1.11 4.84
C VAL A 45 -16.07 -2.14 3.75
N ALA A 46 -16.83 -3.23 3.75
CA ALA A 46 -16.67 -4.34 2.81
C ALA A 46 -18.01 -5.10 2.69
N ALA A 47 -18.11 -5.97 1.67
CA ALA A 47 -19.24 -6.87 1.47
C ALA A 47 -19.50 -7.74 2.72
N ASP A 48 -20.73 -8.21 2.88
CA ASP A 48 -21.14 -9.05 4.02
C ASP A 48 -20.41 -10.41 4.06
N SER A 49 -19.84 -10.84 2.94
CA SER A 49 -19.00 -12.04 2.85
C SER A 49 -17.64 -11.91 3.54
N VAL A 50 -17.23 -10.69 3.94
CA VAL A 50 -15.96 -10.46 4.65
C VAL A 50 -16.21 -10.58 6.15
N ILE A 51 -15.49 -11.49 6.81
CA ILE A 51 -15.52 -11.67 8.27
C ILE A 51 -14.62 -10.62 8.91
N LYS A 52 -15.20 -9.73 9.71
CA LYS A 52 -14.52 -8.56 10.28
C LYS A 52 -14.05 -8.84 11.70
N HIS A 53 -12.79 -8.51 11.97
CA HIS A 53 -12.17 -8.66 13.29
C HIS A 53 -11.62 -7.31 13.76
N GLU A 54 -12.03 -6.91 14.98
CA GLU A 54 -11.45 -5.74 15.65
C GLU A 54 -10.34 -6.21 16.59
N VAL A 55 -9.08 -6.05 16.16
CA VAL A 55 -7.90 -6.56 16.88
C VAL A 55 -6.77 -5.55 16.84
N ASN A 56 -6.20 -5.29 18.03
CA ASN A 56 -4.94 -4.56 18.12
C ASN A 56 -3.75 -5.51 17.89
N LEU A 57 -3.13 -5.44 16.72
CA LEU A 57 -1.99 -6.28 16.37
C LEU A 57 -0.73 -6.03 17.23
N LEU A 58 -0.69 -4.95 18.01
CA LEU A 58 0.39 -4.67 18.97
C LEU A 58 0.15 -5.39 20.33
N ASP A 59 -0.92 -6.15 20.46
CA ASP A 59 -1.23 -7.00 21.61
C ASP A 59 -1.03 -8.48 21.22
N PRO A 60 0.03 -9.14 21.68
CA PRO A 60 0.32 -10.53 21.33
C PRO A 60 -0.80 -11.49 21.69
N ALA A 61 -1.45 -11.32 22.84
CA ALA A 61 -2.54 -12.22 23.27
C ALA A 61 -3.76 -12.10 22.35
N ALA A 62 -4.08 -10.88 21.87
CA ALA A 62 -5.14 -10.67 20.91
C ALA A 62 -4.81 -11.28 19.52
N VAL A 63 -3.53 -11.22 19.11
CA VAL A 63 -3.05 -11.88 17.88
C VAL A 63 -3.16 -13.40 17.99
N ASP A 64 -2.72 -13.98 19.11
CA ASP A 64 -2.81 -15.42 19.35
C ASP A 64 -4.26 -15.90 19.27
N HIS A 65 -5.16 -15.22 19.95
CA HIS A 65 -6.58 -15.53 19.92
C HIS A 65 -7.19 -15.46 18.50
N LEU A 66 -6.85 -14.41 17.76
CA LEU A 66 -7.29 -14.24 16.37
C LEU A 66 -6.84 -15.42 15.48
N ILE A 67 -5.56 -15.77 15.53
CA ILE A 67 -4.99 -16.84 14.70
C ILE A 67 -5.54 -18.21 15.11
N ASP A 68 -5.69 -18.48 16.42
CA ASP A 68 -6.29 -19.73 16.92
C ASP A 68 -7.74 -19.91 16.46
N GLN A 69 -8.51 -18.82 16.40
CA GLN A 69 -9.90 -18.85 15.94
C GLN A 69 -10.03 -18.98 14.42
N THR A 70 -9.20 -18.27 13.65
CA THR A 70 -9.38 -18.16 12.21
C THR A 70 -8.61 -19.22 11.43
N ARG A 71 -7.47 -19.69 11.97
CA ARG A 71 -6.55 -20.65 11.32
C ARG A 71 -6.39 -20.43 9.83
N PRO A 72 -6.01 -19.23 9.39
CA PRO A 72 -6.00 -18.93 7.98
C PRO A 72 -4.89 -19.71 7.27
N SER A 73 -5.18 -20.21 6.06
CA SER A 73 -4.15 -20.83 5.21
C SER A 73 -3.21 -19.79 4.56
N HIS A 74 -3.74 -18.57 4.34
CA HIS A 74 -3.02 -17.48 3.67
C HIS A 74 -3.04 -16.22 4.54
N LEU A 75 -1.92 -15.48 4.55
CA LEU A 75 -1.80 -14.21 5.27
C LEU A 75 -1.27 -13.11 4.33
N LEU A 76 -2.08 -12.05 4.14
CA LEU A 76 -1.66 -10.80 3.51
C LEU A 76 -1.41 -9.74 4.59
N HIS A 77 -0.15 -9.50 4.93
CA HIS A 77 0.23 -8.60 6.01
C HIS A 77 0.59 -7.22 5.48
N LEU A 78 -0.39 -6.28 5.54
CA LEU A 78 -0.24 -4.89 5.10
C LEU A 78 -0.18 -3.89 6.27
N ALA A 79 -0.53 -4.30 7.48
CA ALA A 79 -0.58 -3.42 8.65
C ALA A 79 0.81 -2.90 9.02
N TRP A 80 0.91 -1.58 9.18
CA TRP A 80 2.10 -0.87 9.67
C TRP A 80 1.72 0.54 10.09
N VAL A 81 2.57 1.19 10.92
CA VAL A 81 2.40 2.61 11.24
C VAL A 81 2.62 3.49 10.00
N ASN A 82 1.68 4.39 9.74
CA ASN A 82 1.71 5.28 8.57
C ASN A 82 1.39 6.75 8.90
N ALA A 83 1.59 7.17 10.15
CA ALA A 83 1.34 8.55 10.57
C ALA A 83 2.15 9.53 9.69
N HIS A 84 1.44 10.28 8.82
CA HIS A 84 2.06 11.13 7.80
C HIS A 84 3.10 12.10 8.40
N GLY A 85 4.25 12.20 7.75
CA GLY A 85 5.34 13.12 8.14
C GLY A 85 6.23 12.59 9.27
N THR A 86 5.73 11.78 10.18
CA THR A 86 6.48 11.35 11.38
C THR A 86 6.93 9.88 11.35
N PHE A 87 6.27 9.02 10.59
CA PHE A 87 6.55 7.57 10.58
C PHE A 87 8.00 7.22 10.20
N TRP A 88 8.68 8.04 9.39
CA TRP A 88 10.05 7.78 8.95
C TRP A 88 11.05 7.54 10.08
N ARG A 89 10.87 8.23 11.22
CA ARG A 89 11.76 8.20 12.38
C ARG A 89 11.05 7.75 13.67
N SER A 90 9.78 7.36 13.59
CA SER A 90 8.97 7.00 14.75
C SER A 90 9.49 5.72 15.41
N ALA A 91 9.60 5.71 16.73
CA ALA A 91 9.92 4.52 17.53
C ALA A 91 8.84 3.42 17.40
N GLU A 92 7.62 3.77 16.99
CA GLU A 92 6.55 2.81 16.71
C GLU A 92 6.93 1.77 15.64
N ASN A 93 7.87 2.11 14.73
CA ASN A 93 8.36 1.14 13.76
C ASN A 93 8.95 -0.12 14.41
N LEU A 94 9.62 0.00 15.56
CA LEU A 94 10.17 -1.14 16.28
C LEU A 94 9.04 -2.04 16.83
N ARG A 95 8.00 -1.43 17.42
CA ARG A 95 6.84 -2.17 17.94
C ARG A 95 6.10 -2.92 16.82
N TRP A 96 5.98 -2.29 15.63
CA TRP A 96 5.38 -2.94 14.47
C TRP A 96 6.25 -4.07 13.91
N LEU A 97 7.58 -3.94 13.95
CA LEU A 97 8.48 -5.04 13.60
C LEU A 97 8.26 -6.24 14.53
N GLU A 98 8.26 -6.01 15.85
CA GLU A 98 8.03 -7.02 16.87
C GLU A 98 6.67 -7.72 16.70
N ALA A 99 5.59 -6.94 16.53
CA ALA A 99 4.26 -7.45 16.31
C ALA A 99 4.13 -8.26 15.00
N SER A 100 4.82 -7.84 13.93
CA SER A 100 4.83 -8.56 12.66
C SER A 100 5.53 -9.91 12.78
N LEU A 101 6.64 -9.98 13.50
CA LEU A 101 7.37 -11.23 13.74
C LEU A 101 6.53 -12.19 14.57
N HIS A 102 5.87 -11.71 15.65
CA HIS A 102 4.97 -12.51 16.46
C HIS A 102 3.78 -13.06 15.65
N LEU A 103 3.12 -12.21 14.86
CA LEU A 103 2.03 -12.63 13.98
C LEU A 103 2.45 -13.76 13.02
N VAL A 104 3.62 -13.61 12.38
CA VAL A 104 4.13 -14.60 11.42
C VAL A 104 4.48 -15.91 12.12
N GLN A 105 5.10 -15.85 13.30
CA GLN A 105 5.40 -17.03 14.10
C GLN A 105 4.10 -17.78 14.45
N LYS A 106 3.11 -17.10 15.04
CA LYS A 106 1.84 -17.70 15.41
C LYS A 106 1.06 -18.25 14.21
N PHE A 107 1.05 -17.53 13.09
CA PHE A 107 0.46 -17.99 11.83
C PHE A 107 1.06 -19.32 11.36
N THR A 108 2.39 -19.45 11.41
CA THR A 108 3.11 -20.65 10.99
C THR A 108 2.83 -21.82 11.93
N GLU A 109 2.87 -21.60 13.25
CA GLU A 109 2.57 -22.61 14.28
C GLU A 109 1.16 -23.17 14.15
N CYS A 110 0.20 -22.37 13.66
CA CYS A 110 -1.19 -22.80 13.45
C CYS A 110 -1.44 -23.41 12.04
N GLY A 111 -0.40 -23.70 11.28
CA GLY A 111 -0.50 -24.38 9.97
C GLY A 111 -0.69 -23.44 8.78
N GLY A 112 -0.33 -22.18 8.91
CA GLY A 112 -0.29 -21.24 7.81
C GLY A 112 0.62 -21.73 6.67
N GLN A 113 0.17 -21.54 5.41
CA GLN A 113 0.84 -22.10 4.23
C GLN A 113 1.49 -21.04 3.35
N ARG A 114 0.84 -19.89 3.20
CA ARG A 114 1.28 -18.82 2.30
C ARG A 114 1.25 -17.45 2.98
N LEU A 115 2.38 -16.75 2.95
CA LEU A 115 2.54 -15.41 3.51
C LEU A 115 3.00 -14.42 2.44
N VAL A 116 2.32 -13.29 2.35
CA VAL A 116 2.80 -12.10 1.62
C VAL A 116 2.88 -10.92 2.57
N THR A 117 4.03 -10.26 2.63
CA THR A 117 4.24 -9.05 3.45
C THR A 117 4.49 -7.81 2.59
N ALA A 118 3.96 -6.69 3.03
CA ALA A 118 4.18 -5.40 2.39
C ALA A 118 5.44 -4.69 2.93
N GLY A 119 6.41 -4.53 2.05
CA GLY A 119 7.60 -3.72 2.22
C GLY A 119 7.48 -2.35 1.55
N SER A 120 8.64 -1.76 1.24
CA SER A 120 8.70 -0.42 0.68
C SER A 120 9.95 -0.22 -0.17
N CYS A 121 9.87 0.64 -1.18
CA CYS A 121 11.06 1.15 -1.87
C CYS A 121 12.06 1.84 -0.92
N ALA A 122 11.63 2.22 0.29
CA ALA A 122 12.49 2.77 1.34
C ALA A 122 13.52 1.78 1.92
N GLU A 123 13.45 0.51 1.56
CA GLU A 123 14.44 -0.52 1.89
C GLU A 123 15.70 -0.40 1.03
N TYR A 124 15.59 0.19 -0.15
CA TYR A 124 16.71 0.39 -1.06
C TYR A 124 17.57 1.59 -0.69
N ARG A 125 18.84 1.52 -1.10
CA ARG A 125 19.70 2.71 -1.21
C ARG A 125 19.29 3.52 -2.43
N TYR A 126 19.05 4.81 -2.25
CA TYR A 126 18.41 5.67 -3.24
C TYR A 126 19.32 6.23 -4.36
N ASP A 127 20.58 5.85 -4.43
CA ASP A 127 21.54 6.43 -5.39
C ASP A 127 21.52 5.78 -6.79
N GLN A 128 20.71 4.73 -6.99
CA GLN A 128 20.74 3.91 -8.20
C GLN A 128 19.71 4.30 -9.28
N GLY A 129 18.77 5.17 -8.95
CA GLY A 129 17.67 5.57 -9.86
C GLY A 129 16.60 4.49 -10.01
N THR A 130 16.85 3.48 -10.87
CA THR A 130 15.95 2.32 -11.00
C THR A 130 16.36 1.22 -10.04
N CYS A 131 15.44 0.78 -9.19
CA CYS A 131 15.66 -0.23 -8.17
C CYS A 131 15.37 -1.64 -8.69
N HIS A 132 16.37 -2.51 -8.61
CA HIS A 132 16.30 -3.93 -8.96
C HIS A 132 16.36 -4.78 -7.69
N GLU A 133 15.53 -5.80 -7.57
CA GLU A 133 15.42 -6.61 -6.34
C GLU A 133 16.73 -7.26 -5.91
N ASP A 134 17.57 -7.72 -6.87
CA ASP A 134 18.82 -8.43 -6.59
C ASP A 134 20.09 -7.57 -6.71
N ARG A 135 19.99 -6.39 -7.33
CA ARG A 135 21.19 -5.60 -7.68
C ARG A 135 21.31 -4.32 -6.88
N THR A 136 20.15 -3.69 -6.57
CA THR A 136 20.18 -2.46 -5.79
C THR A 136 20.43 -2.79 -4.32
N PRO A 137 21.47 -2.22 -3.72
CA PRO A 137 21.78 -2.48 -2.32
C PRO A 137 20.62 -2.10 -1.39
N LEU A 138 20.39 -2.95 -0.38
CA LEU A 138 19.49 -2.67 0.71
C LEU A 138 20.25 -1.90 1.80
N ALA A 139 20.17 -0.59 1.76
CA ALA A 139 20.83 0.30 2.71
C ALA A 139 19.91 1.51 2.99
N PRO A 140 18.83 1.31 3.74
CA PRO A 140 17.81 2.31 4.00
C PRO A 140 18.34 3.49 4.82
N ASP A 141 18.00 4.73 4.42
CA ASP A 141 18.38 5.97 5.10
C ASP A 141 17.47 6.32 6.29
N SER A 142 16.33 5.64 6.42
CA SER A 142 15.33 5.91 7.46
C SER A 142 15.15 4.75 8.42
N PHE A 143 14.77 5.05 9.68
CA PHE A 143 14.44 4.00 10.65
C PHE A 143 13.27 3.13 10.19
N TYR A 144 12.27 3.73 9.52
CA TYR A 144 11.19 2.98 8.85
C TYR A 144 11.72 1.97 7.83
N GLY A 145 12.56 2.42 6.90
CA GLY A 145 13.16 1.53 5.89
C GLY A 145 14.01 0.43 6.52
N GLN A 146 14.78 0.77 7.58
CA GLN A 146 15.56 -0.19 8.33
C GLN A 146 14.68 -1.28 8.97
N CYS A 147 13.58 -0.89 9.62
CA CYS A 147 12.66 -1.86 10.22
C CYS A 147 11.96 -2.73 9.16
N LYS A 148 11.56 -2.16 8.02
CA LYS A 148 10.97 -2.93 6.90
C LYS A 148 11.95 -3.95 6.31
N GLN A 149 13.18 -3.53 6.06
CA GLN A 149 14.24 -4.42 5.55
C GLN A 149 14.60 -5.52 6.57
N SER A 150 14.66 -5.17 7.87
CA SER A 150 14.90 -6.16 8.93
C SER A 150 13.76 -7.17 9.04
N MET A 151 12.49 -6.72 8.94
CA MET A 151 11.31 -7.58 8.90
C MET A 151 11.43 -8.59 7.74
N GLN A 152 11.71 -8.12 6.53
CA GLN A 152 11.86 -8.98 5.36
C GLN A 152 12.95 -10.02 5.57
N SER A 153 14.15 -9.62 6.00
CA SER A 153 15.29 -10.51 6.16
C SER A 153 15.05 -11.59 7.22
N LEU A 154 14.46 -11.24 8.37
CA LEU A 154 14.14 -12.17 9.45
C LEU A 154 13.04 -13.14 9.05
N ILE A 155 11.95 -12.65 8.43
CA ILE A 155 10.83 -13.50 7.99
C ILE A 155 11.27 -14.44 6.87
N GLU A 156 12.09 -14.00 5.91
CA GLU A 156 12.60 -14.85 4.85
C GLU A 156 13.45 -16.01 5.39
N SER A 157 14.33 -15.72 6.34
CA SER A 157 15.14 -16.76 7.00
C SER A 157 14.26 -17.75 7.78
N TYR A 158 13.31 -17.24 8.58
CA TYR A 158 12.37 -18.05 9.34
C TYR A 158 11.47 -18.91 8.42
N ALA A 159 10.91 -18.31 7.37
CA ALA A 159 10.06 -19.01 6.40
C ALA A 159 10.78 -20.19 5.73
N ARG A 160 12.07 -20.02 5.41
CA ARG A 160 12.90 -21.09 4.84
C ARG A 160 13.05 -22.26 5.82
N GLU A 161 13.34 -22.00 7.09
CA GLU A 161 13.49 -23.04 8.13
C GLU A 161 12.15 -23.74 8.41
N GLN A 162 11.03 -23.02 8.33
CA GLN A 162 9.69 -23.56 8.59
C GLN A 162 8.97 -24.09 7.34
N GLN A 163 9.60 -24.05 6.17
CA GLN A 163 9.00 -24.43 4.89
C GLN A 163 7.69 -23.63 4.56
N LEU A 164 7.58 -22.41 5.06
CA LEU A 164 6.50 -21.50 4.77
C LEU A 164 6.69 -20.84 3.40
N SER A 165 5.71 -20.92 2.51
CA SER A 165 5.73 -20.18 1.25
C SER A 165 5.65 -18.67 1.50
N TYR A 166 6.71 -17.93 1.15
CA TYR A 166 6.84 -16.51 1.48
C TYR A 166 7.21 -15.65 0.30
N ALA A 167 6.49 -14.54 0.12
CA ALA A 167 6.86 -13.46 -0.77
C ALA A 167 6.79 -12.09 -0.07
N HIS A 168 7.63 -11.17 -0.53
CA HIS A 168 7.73 -9.81 -0.02
C HIS A 168 7.60 -8.80 -1.16
N SER A 169 6.71 -7.81 -1.00
CA SER A 169 6.51 -6.76 -1.99
C SER A 169 7.21 -5.47 -1.57
N ARG A 170 8.07 -4.90 -2.41
CA ARG A 170 8.60 -3.54 -2.22
C ARG A 170 7.76 -2.56 -2.99
N ILE A 171 6.85 -1.89 -2.28
CA ILE A 171 5.87 -0.98 -2.86
C ILE A 171 6.53 0.37 -3.14
N PHE A 172 6.32 0.90 -4.36
CA PHE A 172 6.69 2.26 -4.74
C PHE A 172 5.56 3.25 -4.42
N HIS A 173 5.51 4.42 -5.09
CA HIS A 173 4.51 5.42 -4.72
C HIS A 173 3.15 5.00 -5.28
N LEU A 174 2.18 4.91 -4.39
CA LEU A 174 0.79 4.66 -4.75
C LEU A 174 -0.01 5.96 -4.74
N TYR A 175 -1.05 6.03 -5.56
CA TYR A 175 -2.06 7.09 -5.54
C TYR A 175 -3.45 6.50 -5.81
N GLY A 176 -4.50 7.18 -5.37
CA GLY A 176 -5.87 6.72 -5.62
C GLY A 176 -6.88 7.18 -4.56
N PRO A 177 -8.12 6.68 -4.66
CA PRO A 177 -9.17 6.90 -3.65
C PRO A 177 -8.71 6.47 -2.26
N HIS A 178 -9.09 7.25 -1.24
CA HIS A 178 -8.73 7.02 0.17
C HIS A 178 -7.24 7.22 0.54
N GLU A 179 -6.43 7.79 -0.35
CA GLU A 179 -5.08 8.18 0.02
C GLU A 179 -5.12 9.30 1.09
N ASN A 180 -4.12 9.30 1.97
CA ASN A 180 -4.00 10.34 3.00
C ASN A 180 -3.99 11.75 2.37
N PRO A 181 -4.88 12.67 2.79
CA PRO A 181 -5.05 14.00 2.20
C PRO A 181 -3.79 14.87 2.21
N LEU A 182 -2.80 14.54 3.04
CA LEU A 182 -1.52 15.27 3.15
C LEU A 182 -0.44 14.74 2.19
N ARG A 183 -0.74 13.71 1.39
CA ARG A 183 0.18 13.22 0.36
C ARG A 183 0.11 14.09 -0.88
N PHE A 184 1.12 13.97 -1.77
CA PHE A 184 1.29 14.86 -2.91
C PHE A 184 0.07 14.92 -3.83
N VAL A 185 -0.41 13.78 -4.32
CA VAL A 185 -1.54 13.72 -5.27
C VAL A 185 -2.82 14.29 -4.67
N PRO A 186 -3.29 13.86 -3.48
CA PRO A 186 -4.45 14.45 -2.83
C PRO A 186 -4.29 15.94 -2.54
N THR A 187 -3.12 16.38 -2.08
CA THR A 187 -2.87 17.80 -1.78
C THR A 187 -3.05 18.67 -3.02
N VAL A 188 -2.50 18.26 -4.17
CA VAL A 188 -2.64 19.00 -5.42
C VAL A 188 -4.10 19.00 -5.89
N ILE A 189 -4.76 17.83 -5.91
CA ILE A 189 -6.17 17.71 -6.31
C ILE A 189 -7.04 18.64 -5.47
N ARG A 190 -6.99 18.53 -4.15
CA ARG A 190 -7.83 19.29 -3.23
C ARG A 190 -7.59 20.80 -3.32
N SER A 191 -6.31 21.22 -3.42
CA SER A 191 -5.98 22.64 -3.63
C SER A 191 -6.64 23.17 -4.92
N LEU A 192 -6.59 22.41 -6.00
CA LEU A 192 -7.20 22.82 -7.26
C LEU A 192 -8.74 22.81 -7.23
N LEU A 193 -9.36 21.85 -6.56
CA LEU A 193 -10.80 21.81 -6.36
C LEU A 193 -11.29 23.04 -5.58
N HIS A 194 -10.59 23.44 -4.53
CA HIS A 194 -10.90 24.63 -3.72
C HIS A 194 -10.38 25.96 -4.32
N THR A 195 -9.85 25.94 -5.54
CA THR A 195 -9.26 27.13 -6.19
C THR A 195 -8.20 27.80 -5.31
N SER A 196 -7.44 27.00 -4.55
CA SER A 196 -6.37 27.46 -3.67
C SER A 196 -4.99 27.12 -4.25
N HIS A 197 -3.97 27.85 -3.80
CA HIS A 197 -2.62 27.64 -4.27
C HIS A 197 -2.01 26.36 -3.68
N SER A 198 -1.45 25.51 -4.52
CA SER A 198 -0.66 24.33 -4.13
C SER A 198 0.82 24.67 -4.20
N LYS A 199 1.48 24.78 -3.03
CA LYS A 199 2.93 25.00 -2.95
C LYS A 199 3.67 23.69 -3.13
N CYS A 200 4.58 23.64 -4.10
CA CYS A 200 5.38 22.47 -4.43
C CYS A 200 6.87 22.79 -4.38
N SER A 201 7.70 21.73 -4.31
CA SER A 201 9.12 21.83 -4.62
C SER A 201 9.31 22.23 -6.10
N ASP A 202 10.53 22.25 -6.60
CA ASP A 202 10.77 22.51 -8.02
C ASP A 202 10.14 21.46 -8.96
N GLY A 203 9.77 20.29 -8.42
CA GLY A 203 9.03 19.24 -9.10
C GLY A 203 9.85 18.40 -10.08
N HIS A 204 11.18 18.51 -10.08
CA HIS A 204 12.05 17.75 -10.98
C HIS A 204 12.34 16.33 -10.52
N GLN A 205 11.93 15.95 -9.29
CA GLN A 205 12.05 14.59 -8.80
C GLN A 205 11.23 13.63 -9.68
N ILE A 206 11.85 12.55 -10.14
CA ILE A 206 11.21 11.51 -10.93
C ILE A 206 10.83 10.36 -10.01
N ARG A 207 9.58 9.94 -10.08
CA ARG A 207 9.01 8.87 -9.24
C ARG A 207 8.25 7.87 -10.10
N ASP A 208 8.04 6.71 -9.52
CA ASP A 208 7.15 5.66 -10.01
C ASP A 208 5.81 5.79 -9.26
N TYR A 209 4.75 6.11 -9.96
CA TYR A 209 3.41 6.21 -9.40
C TYR A 209 2.51 5.12 -9.97
N LEU A 210 1.96 4.30 -9.10
CA LEU A 210 1.05 3.21 -9.45
C LEU A 210 -0.34 3.48 -8.85
N TYR A 211 -1.38 3.24 -9.63
CA TYR A 211 -2.76 3.34 -9.14
C TYR A 211 -3.04 2.26 -8.10
N VAL A 212 -3.75 2.60 -7.03
CA VAL A 212 -3.90 1.73 -5.86
C VAL A 212 -4.64 0.42 -6.15
N GLU A 213 -5.58 0.42 -7.10
CA GLU A 213 -6.27 -0.83 -7.49
C GLU A 213 -5.34 -1.80 -8.20
N ASP A 214 -4.42 -1.31 -9.04
CA ASP A 214 -3.37 -2.14 -9.62
C ASP A 214 -2.44 -2.73 -8.54
N ALA A 215 -2.10 -1.93 -7.53
CA ALA A 215 -1.31 -2.43 -6.41
C ALA A 215 -2.06 -3.50 -5.61
N ALA A 216 -3.36 -3.35 -5.40
CA ALA A 216 -4.21 -4.34 -4.74
C ALA A 216 -4.32 -5.65 -5.54
N ASP A 217 -4.49 -5.54 -6.85
CA ASP A 217 -4.49 -6.68 -7.77
C ASP A 217 -3.14 -7.40 -7.77
N ALA A 218 -2.02 -6.65 -7.84
CA ALA A 218 -0.67 -7.22 -7.74
C ALA A 218 -0.46 -8.04 -6.47
N HIS A 219 -0.90 -7.52 -5.32
CA HIS A 219 -0.79 -8.23 -4.04
C HIS A 219 -1.67 -9.47 -3.99
N THR A 220 -2.88 -9.40 -4.55
CA THR A 220 -3.79 -10.55 -4.62
C THR A 220 -3.22 -11.64 -5.53
N GLN A 221 -2.69 -11.28 -6.72
CA GLN A 221 -2.05 -12.23 -7.62
C GLN A 221 -0.77 -12.82 -7.01
N LEU A 222 0.06 -12.00 -6.34
CA LEU A 222 1.24 -12.47 -5.61
C LEU A 222 0.87 -13.47 -4.52
N LEU A 223 -0.20 -13.20 -3.77
CA LEU A 223 -0.67 -14.10 -2.70
C LEU A 223 -1.17 -15.44 -3.27
N CYS A 224 -1.85 -15.42 -4.42
CA CYS A 224 -2.36 -16.62 -5.10
C CYS A 224 -1.30 -17.38 -5.92
N SER A 225 -0.08 -16.85 -6.04
CA SER A 225 1.02 -17.49 -6.79
C SER A 225 1.91 -18.34 -5.89
N ASP A 226 2.69 -19.23 -6.51
CA ASP A 226 3.74 -20.01 -5.82
C ASP A 226 5.08 -19.27 -5.75
N TYR A 227 5.15 -18.03 -6.26
CA TYR A 227 6.39 -17.26 -6.26
C TYR A 227 6.89 -17.00 -4.85
N GLN A 228 8.18 -17.23 -4.61
CA GLN A 228 8.86 -16.96 -3.35
C GLN A 228 9.99 -15.95 -3.56
N GLY A 229 10.15 -15.06 -2.59
CA GLY A 229 11.17 -14.01 -2.61
C GLY A 229 10.59 -12.60 -2.73
N CYS A 230 11.44 -11.64 -3.15
CA CYS A 230 11.06 -10.23 -3.22
C CYS A 230 10.66 -9.81 -4.63
N VAL A 231 9.61 -8.98 -4.74
CA VAL A 231 9.22 -8.32 -5.98
C VAL A 231 8.98 -6.83 -5.75
N ASN A 232 9.30 -6.01 -6.75
CA ASN A 232 8.89 -4.62 -6.77
C ASN A 232 7.45 -4.48 -7.27
N ILE A 233 6.65 -3.66 -6.59
CA ILE A 233 5.31 -3.26 -7.05
C ILE A 233 5.33 -1.76 -7.36
N GLY A 234 5.25 -1.44 -8.64
CA GLY A 234 5.28 -0.12 -9.22
C GLY A 234 4.75 -0.16 -10.65
N SER A 235 4.66 0.99 -11.29
CA SER A 235 4.27 1.09 -12.71
C SER A 235 5.45 0.80 -13.66
N GLY A 236 6.68 0.99 -13.20
CA GLY A 236 7.90 1.00 -14.02
C GLY A 236 8.03 2.24 -14.92
N LEU A 237 7.11 3.19 -14.83
CA LEU A 237 7.05 4.36 -15.70
C LEU A 237 7.51 5.63 -14.95
N PRO A 238 8.50 6.37 -15.50
CA PRO A 238 8.98 7.61 -14.89
C PRO A 238 7.97 8.75 -15.06
N VAL A 239 7.65 9.44 -13.96
CA VAL A 239 6.92 10.71 -14.01
C VAL A 239 7.57 11.71 -13.06
N SER A 240 7.81 12.95 -13.52
CA SER A 240 8.25 14.01 -12.61
C SER A 240 7.07 14.56 -11.81
N LEU A 241 7.33 15.03 -10.59
CA LEU A 241 6.27 15.65 -9.78
C LEU A 241 5.65 16.84 -10.49
N ARG A 242 6.43 17.54 -11.32
CA ARG A 242 5.94 18.65 -12.18
C ARG A 242 4.95 18.15 -13.22
N GLN A 243 5.29 17.09 -13.96
CA GLN A 243 4.38 16.49 -14.94
C GLN A 243 3.11 15.97 -14.26
N LEU A 244 3.25 15.26 -13.15
CA LEU A 244 2.12 14.73 -12.37
C LEU A 244 1.17 15.86 -11.93
N ALA A 245 1.69 16.94 -11.36
CA ALA A 245 0.89 18.09 -10.94
C ALA A 245 0.21 18.79 -12.14
N SER A 246 0.92 18.95 -13.26
CA SER A 246 0.36 19.55 -14.48
C SER A 246 -0.74 18.68 -15.10
N THR A 247 -0.60 17.35 -15.05
CA THR A 247 -1.65 16.42 -15.50
C THR A 247 -2.89 16.53 -14.61
N ILE A 248 -2.73 16.53 -13.28
CA ILE A 248 -3.86 16.75 -12.35
C ILE A 248 -4.57 18.06 -12.65
N GLN A 249 -3.82 19.14 -12.85
CA GLN A 249 -4.38 20.46 -13.16
C GLN A 249 -5.19 20.45 -14.45
N SER A 250 -4.69 19.83 -15.51
CA SER A 250 -5.39 19.68 -16.78
C SER A 250 -6.71 18.91 -16.62
N LEU A 251 -6.68 17.78 -15.87
CA LEU A 251 -7.84 16.93 -15.61
C LEU A 251 -8.90 17.61 -14.73
N VAL A 252 -8.47 18.45 -13.78
CA VAL A 252 -9.40 19.25 -12.95
C VAL A 252 -9.99 20.40 -13.76
N GLY A 253 -9.35 20.86 -14.84
CA GLY A 253 -9.80 21.97 -15.68
C GLY A 253 -9.56 23.34 -15.05
N ARG A 254 -8.44 23.53 -14.32
CA ARG A 254 -8.10 24.80 -13.65
C ARG A 254 -6.95 25.53 -14.32
N SER A 255 -6.87 26.84 -14.07
CA SER A 255 -5.80 27.71 -14.59
C SER A 255 -4.40 27.32 -14.07
N ALA A 256 -3.37 27.56 -14.89
CA ALA A 256 -1.99 27.22 -14.63
C ALA A 256 -1.35 27.88 -13.38
N ASN A 257 -1.92 28.96 -12.89
CA ASN A 257 -1.29 29.78 -11.85
C ASN A 257 -1.50 29.25 -10.42
N LEU A 258 -2.25 28.15 -10.24
CA LEU A 258 -2.57 27.61 -8.90
C LEU A 258 -1.49 26.69 -8.37
N ILE A 259 -0.56 26.20 -9.20
CA ILE A 259 0.56 25.36 -8.74
C ILE A 259 1.83 26.22 -8.68
N GLU A 260 2.33 26.43 -7.47
CA GLU A 260 3.51 27.24 -7.21
C GLU A 260 4.74 26.36 -7.01
N PHE A 261 5.47 26.09 -8.09
CA PHE A 261 6.72 25.33 -8.02
C PHE A 261 7.86 26.14 -7.41
N GLY A 262 8.76 25.48 -6.66
CA GLY A 262 9.92 26.08 -6.01
C GLY A 262 9.60 26.83 -4.72
N ARG A 263 8.39 26.70 -4.18
CA ARG A 263 7.98 27.34 -2.92
C ARG A 263 8.29 26.51 -1.68
N ILE A 264 8.58 25.23 -1.86
CA ILE A 264 9.00 24.33 -0.78
C ILE A 264 10.38 23.77 -1.15
N PRO A 265 11.35 23.75 -0.23
CA PRO A 265 12.64 23.13 -0.48
C PRO A 265 12.48 21.62 -0.67
N ARG A 266 13.37 21.01 -1.43
CA ARG A 266 13.50 19.55 -1.43
C ARG A 266 13.96 19.08 -0.06
N ARG A 267 13.60 17.85 0.31
CA ARG A 267 14.16 17.22 1.51
C ARG A 267 15.64 16.92 1.30
N ASP A 268 16.42 17.01 2.34
CA ASP A 268 17.80 16.56 2.33
C ASP A 268 17.85 15.08 1.97
N ASN A 269 18.80 14.69 1.11
CA ASN A 269 18.98 13.32 0.60
C ASN A 269 17.78 12.75 -0.18
N GLU A 270 16.86 13.59 -0.66
CA GLU A 270 15.78 13.11 -1.50
C GLU A 270 16.32 12.65 -2.86
N PRO A 271 16.08 11.40 -3.29
CA PRO A 271 16.58 10.89 -4.56
C PRO A 271 16.02 11.68 -5.74
N THR A 272 16.88 11.98 -6.72
CA THR A 272 16.43 12.62 -7.97
C THR A 272 15.54 11.70 -8.78
N VAL A 273 15.86 10.40 -8.82
CA VAL A 273 15.11 9.36 -9.52
C VAL A 273 14.88 8.19 -8.57
N LEU A 274 13.65 7.68 -8.53
CA LEU A 274 13.29 6.48 -7.77
C LEU A 274 12.20 5.72 -8.53
N LEU A 275 12.60 4.66 -9.22
CA LEU A 275 11.75 3.85 -10.10
C LEU A 275 11.85 2.37 -9.73
N ALA A 276 10.77 1.62 -9.97
CA ALA A 276 10.74 0.17 -9.87
C ALA A 276 11.25 -0.48 -11.17
N ASP A 277 12.10 -1.47 -11.06
CA ASP A 277 12.20 -2.49 -12.10
C ASP A 277 11.05 -3.50 -11.88
N THR A 278 10.11 -3.56 -12.80
CA THR A 278 8.91 -4.40 -12.70
C THR A 278 9.02 -5.69 -13.54
N ARG A 279 10.18 -5.95 -14.14
CA ARG A 279 10.38 -7.13 -15.00
C ARG A 279 10.21 -8.44 -14.26
N ARG A 280 10.54 -8.48 -12.97
CA ARG A 280 10.39 -9.68 -12.15
C ARG A 280 8.92 -10.04 -11.95
N ILE A 281 8.10 -9.13 -11.45
CA ILE A 281 6.69 -9.40 -11.22
C ILE A 281 5.96 -9.78 -12.52
N SER A 282 6.33 -9.14 -13.63
CA SER A 282 5.77 -9.48 -14.94
C SER A 282 6.16 -10.88 -15.42
N ARG A 283 7.40 -11.32 -15.20
CA ARG A 283 7.87 -12.65 -15.66
C ARG A 283 7.37 -13.79 -14.76
N GLU A 284 7.47 -13.60 -13.45
CA GLU A 284 7.21 -14.67 -12.47
C GLU A 284 5.72 -14.86 -12.18
N ILE A 285 4.92 -13.77 -12.27
CA ILE A 285 3.51 -13.77 -11.92
C ILE A 285 2.62 -13.47 -13.13
N GLY A 286 3.19 -12.90 -14.20
CA GLY A 286 2.43 -12.47 -15.37
C GLY A 286 1.67 -11.15 -15.15
N TRP A 287 1.93 -10.46 -14.04
CA TRP A 287 1.23 -9.23 -13.70
C TRP A 287 1.83 -8.00 -14.39
N VAL A 288 0.95 -7.13 -14.87
CA VAL A 288 1.26 -5.79 -15.40
C VAL A 288 0.18 -4.82 -14.96
N PRO A 289 0.47 -3.52 -14.78
CA PRO A 289 -0.54 -2.52 -14.48
C PRO A 289 -1.62 -2.44 -15.57
N HIS A 290 -2.88 -2.28 -15.18
CA HIS A 290 -4.02 -2.13 -16.08
C HIS A 290 -4.37 -0.66 -16.32
N TRP A 291 -4.12 0.20 -15.33
CA TRP A 291 -4.45 1.61 -15.37
C TRP A 291 -3.28 2.47 -15.88
N ASP A 292 -3.53 3.28 -16.91
CA ASP A 292 -2.61 4.37 -17.20
C ASP A 292 -2.75 5.52 -16.18
N LEU A 293 -1.75 6.39 -16.16
CA LEU A 293 -1.69 7.49 -15.19
C LEU A 293 -2.90 8.44 -15.31
N ASN A 294 -3.36 8.74 -16.54
CA ASN A 294 -4.46 9.69 -16.76
C ASN A 294 -5.80 9.09 -16.27
N ALA A 295 -6.07 7.84 -16.59
CA ALA A 295 -7.28 7.15 -16.15
C ALA A 295 -7.34 7.03 -14.62
N GLY A 296 -6.26 6.59 -13.97
CA GLY A 296 -6.18 6.50 -12.51
C GLY A 296 -6.32 7.87 -11.83
N LEU A 297 -5.69 8.92 -12.38
CA LEU A 297 -5.84 10.29 -11.86
C LEU A 297 -7.27 10.80 -12.03
N PHE A 298 -7.90 10.54 -13.18
CA PHE A 298 -9.30 10.92 -13.41
C PHE A 298 -10.22 10.31 -12.34
N HIS A 299 -10.11 9.00 -12.08
CA HIS A 299 -10.88 8.32 -11.04
C HIS A 299 -10.58 8.88 -9.64
N THR A 300 -9.33 9.14 -9.33
CA THR A 300 -8.92 9.76 -8.06
C THR A 300 -9.53 11.14 -7.87
N ILE A 301 -9.54 11.97 -8.94
CA ILE A 301 -10.14 13.32 -8.91
C ILE A 301 -11.66 13.24 -8.72
N GLN A 302 -12.36 12.32 -9.41
CA GLN A 302 -13.80 12.14 -9.22
C GLN A 302 -14.12 11.76 -7.78
N TRP A 303 -13.38 10.79 -7.21
CA TRP A 303 -13.54 10.39 -5.82
C TRP A 303 -13.39 11.58 -4.85
N TRP A 304 -12.35 12.43 -5.02
CA TRP A 304 -12.16 13.62 -4.17
C TRP A 304 -13.29 14.64 -4.35
N LYS A 305 -13.81 14.85 -5.58
CA LYS A 305 -14.98 15.71 -5.81
C LYS A 305 -16.20 15.22 -5.03
N ASP A 306 -16.46 13.91 -5.04
CA ASP A 306 -17.59 13.33 -4.33
C ASP A 306 -17.43 13.47 -2.80
N GLN A 307 -16.21 13.29 -2.27
CA GLN A 307 -15.93 13.51 -0.84
C GLN A 307 -16.16 14.97 -0.42
N GLU A 308 -15.70 15.93 -1.18
CA GLU A 308 -15.87 17.35 -0.88
C GLU A 308 -17.36 17.77 -0.95
N MET A 309 -18.13 17.23 -1.88
CA MET A 309 -19.57 17.47 -1.96
C MET A 309 -20.34 16.90 -0.76
N GLN A 310 -19.96 15.72 -0.26
CA GLN A 310 -20.55 15.11 0.92
C GLN A 310 -20.27 15.91 2.20
N CYS A 311 -19.08 16.49 2.33
CA CYS A 311 -18.70 17.33 3.47
C CYS A 311 -19.45 18.68 3.50
N THR A 312 -19.94 19.18 2.37
CA THR A 312 -20.67 20.46 2.26
C THR A 312 -22.18 20.29 2.36
N SER A 313 -22.71 19.06 2.29
CA SER A 313 -24.15 18.80 2.42
C SER A 313 -24.55 18.89 3.90
N PRO A 314 -25.64 19.61 4.27
CA PRO A 314 -26.16 19.61 5.63
C PRO A 314 -26.59 18.18 6.03
N PRO A 315 -26.50 17.83 7.32
CA PRO A 315 -26.97 16.54 7.79
C PRO A 315 -28.46 16.36 7.45
N PRO A 316 -28.92 15.14 7.09
CA PRO A 316 -30.33 14.90 6.81
C PRO A 316 -31.16 15.36 8.00
N ALA A 317 -32.25 16.06 7.73
CA ALA A 317 -33.19 16.50 8.76
C ALA A 317 -33.64 15.27 9.57
N PRO A 318 -33.75 15.39 10.92
CA PRO A 318 -34.25 14.29 11.73
C PRO A 318 -35.61 13.87 11.21
N ALA A 319 -35.81 12.57 10.98
CA ALA A 319 -37.09 12.02 10.61
C ALA A 319 -38.14 12.50 11.63
N ALA A 320 -39.18 13.18 11.15
CA ALA A 320 -40.28 13.58 12.01
C ALA A 320 -40.91 12.34 12.64
N ALA A 321 -40.98 12.35 13.99
CA ALA A 321 -41.53 11.28 14.79
C ALA A 321 -43.09 11.25 14.67
#